data_b44dea328725315377a47ab8b1b85044
#
_entry.id   b44dea328725315377a47ab8b1b85044
#
_cell.length_a   1.000
_cell.length_b   1.000
_cell.length_c   1.000
_cell.angle_alpha   90.00
_cell.angle_beta   90.00
_cell.angle_gamma   90.00
#
_symmetry.space_group_name_H-M   'P 1'
#
loop_
_entity.id
_entity.type
_entity.pdbx_description
1 polymer ?
#
loop_
_entity_poly.entity_id
_entity_poly.type
_entity_poly.pdbx_seq_one_letter_code
_entity_poly.pdbx_strand_id
1 'polypeptide(L)'
;MGDNFSIGNLAIKSLTQPLTKRRTTVLVGLFVFLITVSLAIWFHPAREGSVAAAGIGTGVSVEGAALIAVPGRVEPYSEDIKIGSELSGRLKSVLVEEGDRIRRGQVLAELENTDYRAEVESAKATVLAKEAALRKVVNGARRQERDEAWSSVDENRAVMENAQSEWHRRQQLFAAGVISREDLDRYAREADVARAKYQAAVEQHSLVDDNAREEDRSLAEADLQLAKSQLAEAQARYEKTFIRSPIDGSVLRKHHRNGESVSNSSTVPDPVLTIGDRKTLRVRMDVDETDVSKVRAGQKAYVTADAFGKQKFWGYVVRVGQQLGPKNVRTDEPTERVDTKILETLVELEPGTQLPDGLRVDAFIVPDGSEVAAVPEGR
;
A
#
# COMPACT_ATOMS: atom_id res chain seq x y z
N MET A 1 43.60 -23.80 -32.28
CA MET A 1 44.04 -24.30 -30.98
C MET A 1 42.76 -24.35 -30.17
N GLY A 2 41.98 -25.39 -30.11
CA GLY A 2 42.12 -26.85 -30.15
C GLY A 2 42.24 -27.37 -28.75
N ASP A 3 41.17 -27.69 -28.09
CA ASP A 3 41.20 -28.81 -27.15
C ASP A 3 39.78 -29.33 -26.90
N ASN A 4 39.61 -30.54 -27.40
CA ASN A 4 38.50 -31.45 -27.20
C ASN A 4 38.52 -32.01 -25.78
N PHE A 5 37.41 -32.04 -25.07
CA PHE A 5 37.20 -32.96 -23.94
C PHE A 5 36.16 -34.01 -24.28
N SER A 6 36.63 -35.22 -24.30
CA SER A 6 36.02 -36.51 -24.62
C SER A 6 35.00 -36.94 -23.57
N ILE A 7 33.83 -37.36 -24.02
CA ILE A 7 32.78 -38.00 -23.22
C ILE A 7 33.15 -39.47 -23.01
N GLY A 8 33.41 -39.86 -21.75
CA GLY A 8 33.64 -41.24 -21.35
C GLY A 8 32.34 -42.04 -21.27
N ASN A 9 32.25 -43.07 -22.12
CA ASN A 9 31.26 -44.14 -22.09
C ASN A 9 31.40 -44.98 -20.81
N LEU A 10 30.40 -45.00 -19.94
CA LEU A 10 30.25 -45.98 -18.87
C LEU A 10 29.33 -47.12 -19.36
N ALA A 11 29.93 -48.24 -19.61
CA ALA A 11 29.30 -49.50 -20.02
C ALA A 11 28.44 -50.08 -18.88
N ILE A 12 27.15 -50.28 -19.16
CA ILE A 12 26.23 -51.03 -18.29
C ILE A 12 26.48 -52.52 -18.55
N LYS A 13 27.12 -53.20 -17.60
CA LYS A 13 27.24 -54.64 -17.58
C LYS A 13 25.91 -55.28 -17.14
N SER A 14 25.23 -55.95 -18.04
CA SER A 14 24.08 -56.81 -17.76
C SER A 14 24.49 -58.05 -16.95
N LEU A 15 23.99 -58.16 -15.74
CA LEU A 15 24.04 -59.37 -14.93
C LEU A 15 22.75 -60.18 -15.13
N THR A 16 22.75 -61.06 -16.10
CA THR A 16 21.78 -62.16 -16.21
C THR A 16 22.37 -63.42 -15.60
N GLN A 17 21.93 -63.74 -14.38
CA GLN A 17 22.16 -65.09 -13.83
C GLN A 17 20.83 -65.89 -13.87
N PRO A 18 20.82 -67.17 -14.23
CA PRO A 18 19.63 -68.00 -14.30
C PRO A 18 19.17 -68.44 -12.91
N LEU A 19 17.92 -68.10 -12.58
CA LEU A 19 17.21 -68.53 -11.38
C LEU A 19 17.05 -70.06 -11.36
N THR A 20 17.61 -70.72 -10.37
CA THR A 20 17.52 -72.20 -10.20
C THR A 20 16.07 -72.63 -9.95
N LYS A 21 15.67 -73.77 -10.55
CA LYS A 21 14.32 -74.41 -10.52
C LYS A 21 13.65 -74.52 -9.13
N ARG A 22 14.39 -74.46 -8.05
CA ARG A 22 13.85 -74.55 -6.70
C ARG A 22 13.18 -73.24 -6.18
N ARG A 23 13.52 -72.11 -6.75
CA ARG A 23 12.90 -70.82 -6.35
C ARG A 23 11.58 -70.51 -7.03
N THR A 24 11.39 -71.07 -8.25
CA THR A 24 10.10 -70.92 -8.98
C THR A 24 8.97 -71.70 -8.37
N THR A 25 9.22 -72.89 -7.79
CA THR A 25 8.19 -73.70 -7.13
C THR A 25 7.67 -73.05 -5.83
N VAL A 26 8.53 -72.36 -5.10
CA VAL A 26 8.12 -71.67 -3.86
C VAL A 26 7.32 -70.40 -4.19
N LEU A 27 7.67 -69.68 -5.25
CA LEU A 27 6.94 -68.47 -5.67
C LEU A 27 5.55 -68.82 -6.24
N VAL A 28 5.42 -69.94 -7.01
CA VAL A 28 4.13 -70.39 -7.51
C VAL A 28 3.22 -70.85 -6.35
N GLY A 29 3.76 -71.56 -5.36
CA GLY A 29 3.01 -71.99 -4.17
C GLY A 29 2.51 -70.77 -3.34
N LEU A 30 3.30 -69.75 -3.18
CA LEU A 30 2.91 -68.52 -2.45
C LEU A 30 1.82 -67.73 -3.20
N PHE A 31 1.89 -67.72 -4.53
CA PHE A 31 0.88 -67.03 -5.36
C PHE A 31 -0.46 -67.76 -5.38
N VAL A 32 -0.46 -69.08 -5.39
CA VAL A 32 -1.69 -69.90 -5.28
C VAL A 32 -2.31 -69.76 -3.92
N PHE A 33 -1.51 -69.70 -2.81
CA PHE A 33 -2.00 -69.48 -1.47
C PHE A 33 -2.62 -68.08 -1.28
N LEU A 34 -2.04 -67.04 -1.85
CA LEU A 34 -2.59 -65.68 -1.83
C LEU A 34 -3.91 -65.58 -2.62
N ILE A 35 -4.06 -66.28 -3.73
CA ILE A 35 -5.31 -66.31 -4.50
C ILE A 35 -6.44 -67.05 -3.74
N THR A 36 -6.11 -68.15 -3.06
CA THR A 36 -7.13 -68.89 -2.27
C THR A 36 -7.56 -68.12 -1.04
N VAL A 37 -6.65 -67.37 -0.35
CA VAL A 37 -7.01 -66.51 0.77
C VAL A 37 -7.83 -65.31 0.29
N SER A 38 -7.54 -64.74 -0.86
CA SER A 38 -8.31 -63.64 -1.46
C SER A 38 -9.71 -64.10 -1.87
N LEU A 39 -9.87 -65.30 -2.42
CA LEU A 39 -11.19 -65.85 -2.75
C LEU A 39 -12.03 -66.20 -1.54
N ALA A 40 -11.40 -66.63 -0.44
CA ALA A 40 -12.11 -66.95 0.83
C ALA A 40 -12.67 -65.67 1.50
N ILE A 41 -11.99 -64.51 1.34
CA ILE A 41 -12.45 -63.22 1.83
C ILE A 41 -13.63 -62.70 0.98
N TRP A 42 -13.67 -63.03 -0.30
CA TRP A 42 -14.73 -62.60 -1.22
C TRP A 42 -16.04 -63.43 -1.12
N PHE A 43 -15.95 -64.64 -0.57
CA PHE A 43 -17.10 -65.55 -0.43
C PHE A 43 -17.66 -65.67 1.00
N HIS A 44 -17.30 -64.73 1.93
CA HIS A 44 -17.98 -64.69 3.20
C HIS A 44 -19.32 -63.97 3.02
N PRO A 45 -20.47 -64.64 3.22
CA PRO A 45 -21.75 -63.98 3.25
C PRO A 45 -21.75 -63.01 4.46
N ALA A 46 -21.89 -61.74 4.15
CA ALA A 46 -22.09 -60.71 5.14
C ALA A 46 -23.34 -61.13 5.99
N ARG A 47 -23.11 -61.52 7.24
CA ARG A 47 -24.16 -61.57 8.21
C ARG A 47 -24.67 -60.16 8.37
N GLU A 48 -25.82 -59.86 7.80
CA GLU A 48 -26.61 -58.68 8.14
C GLU A 48 -26.96 -58.76 9.63
N GLY A 49 -26.04 -58.27 10.46
CA GLY A 49 -26.38 -57.81 11.79
C GLY A 49 -27.09 -56.47 11.59
N SER A 50 -28.39 -56.52 11.66
CA SER A 50 -29.21 -55.32 11.87
C SER A 50 -28.76 -54.67 13.18
N VAL A 51 -27.73 -53.84 13.08
CA VAL A 51 -27.47 -52.79 14.07
C VAL A 51 -28.47 -51.72 13.73
N ALA A 52 -29.54 -51.67 14.51
CA ALA A 52 -30.40 -50.50 14.56
C ALA A 52 -29.48 -49.28 14.68
N ALA A 53 -29.41 -48.50 13.62
CA ALA A 53 -28.84 -47.18 13.67
C ALA A 53 -29.64 -46.38 14.69
N ALA A 54 -29.14 -46.40 15.94
CA ALA A 54 -29.51 -45.37 16.88
C ALA A 54 -29.03 -44.06 16.27
N GLY A 55 -29.90 -43.43 15.51
CA GLY A 55 -29.77 -42.08 15.10
C GLY A 55 -29.57 -41.25 16.35
N ILE A 56 -28.34 -40.85 16.59
CA ILE A 56 -28.04 -39.69 17.43
C ILE A 56 -28.36 -38.46 16.57
N GLY A 57 -29.64 -38.38 16.23
CA GLY A 57 -30.26 -37.11 15.98
C GLY A 57 -30.72 -36.60 17.33
N THR A 58 -29.85 -36.05 18.13
CA THR A 58 -30.27 -35.14 19.19
C THR A 58 -30.78 -33.85 18.55
N GLY A 59 -31.89 -34.01 17.84
CA GLY A 59 -32.81 -32.92 17.68
C GLY A 59 -33.36 -32.60 19.06
N VAL A 60 -32.80 -31.60 19.71
CA VAL A 60 -33.53 -30.91 20.77
C VAL A 60 -34.69 -30.23 20.06
N SER A 61 -35.81 -30.92 19.96
CA SER A 61 -37.07 -30.34 19.54
C SER A 61 -37.49 -29.36 20.64
N VAL A 62 -37.15 -28.09 20.44
CA VAL A 62 -37.89 -27.00 21.07
C VAL A 62 -39.22 -26.97 20.34
N GLU A 63 -40.32 -27.31 21.04
CA GLU A 63 -41.67 -27.28 20.50
C GLU A 63 -41.94 -25.93 19.83
N GLY A 64 -42.05 -25.90 18.51
CA GLY A 64 -42.60 -24.77 17.77
C GLY A 64 -41.86 -24.29 16.51
N ALA A 65 -40.56 -24.39 16.39
CA ALA A 65 -39.87 -23.97 15.17
C ALA A 65 -38.54 -24.71 14.99
N ALA A 66 -38.32 -25.25 13.80
CA ALA A 66 -37.07 -25.88 13.46
C ALA A 66 -35.96 -24.77 13.35
N LEU A 67 -35.09 -24.72 14.34
CA LEU A 67 -33.90 -23.86 14.31
C LEU A 67 -33.00 -24.27 13.12
N ILE A 68 -32.51 -23.31 12.40
CA ILE A 68 -31.52 -23.53 11.33
C ILE A 68 -30.14 -23.51 11.98
N ALA A 69 -29.53 -24.68 12.12
CA ALA A 69 -28.18 -24.82 12.65
C ALA A 69 -27.16 -24.73 11.52
N VAL A 70 -26.21 -23.82 11.64
CA VAL A 70 -25.24 -23.46 10.60
C VAL A 70 -23.86 -23.31 11.21
N PRO A 71 -22.81 -23.94 10.65
CA PRO A 71 -21.46 -23.71 11.10
C PRO A 71 -21.01 -22.28 10.72
N GLY A 72 -20.25 -21.66 11.61
CA GLY A 72 -19.76 -20.32 11.41
C GLY A 72 -18.37 -20.09 12.00
N ARG A 73 -17.83 -18.91 11.72
CA ARG A 73 -16.56 -18.44 12.26
C ARG A 73 -16.74 -17.02 12.79
N VAL A 74 -16.17 -16.77 13.96
CA VAL A 74 -16.12 -15.42 14.55
C VAL A 74 -15.12 -14.54 13.79
N GLU A 75 -15.55 -13.34 13.47
CA GLU A 75 -14.73 -12.34 12.78
C GLU A 75 -14.95 -10.95 13.41
N PRO A 76 -13.97 -10.05 13.34
CA PRO A 76 -14.17 -8.66 13.76
C PRO A 76 -15.16 -7.95 12.81
N TYR A 77 -15.76 -6.85 13.29
CA TYR A 77 -16.72 -6.06 12.50
C TYR A 77 -16.17 -5.61 11.14
N SER A 78 -14.91 -5.21 11.11
CA SER A 78 -14.21 -4.74 9.90
C SER A 78 -13.73 -5.87 8.97
N GLU A 79 -13.95 -7.13 9.33
CA GLU A 79 -13.21 -8.27 8.80
C GLU A 79 -11.70 -8.16 9.13
N ASP A 80 -10.91 -9.16 8.73
CA ASP A 80 -9.46 -9.17 8.94
C ASP A 80 -8.77 -8.27 7.92
N ILE A 81 -8.20 -7.15 8.35
CA ILE A 81 -7.42 -6.27 7.49
C ILE A 81 -5.94 -6.65 7.61
N LYS A 82 -5.40 -7.18 6.54
CA LYS A 82 -3.98 -7.51 6.43
C LYS A 82 -3.20 -6.29 5.98
N ILE A 83 -2.31 -5.80 6.84
CA ILE A 83 -1.46 -4.63 6.59
C ILE A 83 -0.08 -5.12 6.16
N GLY A 84 0.29 -4.80 4.93
CA GLY A 84 1.63 -5.01 4.39
C GLY A 84 2.41 -3.70 4.29
N SER A 85 3.64 -3.81 3.80
CA SER A 85 4.47 -2.65 3.46
C SER A 85 4.24 -2.23 2.01
N GLU A 86 4.23 -0.92 1.75
CA GLU A 86 4.19 -0.39 0.38
C GLU A 86 5.57 -0.45 -0.32
N LEU A 87 6.63 -0.64 0.46
CA LEU A 87 8.01 -0.76 -0.02
C LEU A 87 8.62 -2.08 0.46
N SER A 88 9.44 -2.69 -0.37
CA SER A 88 10.26 -3.81 0.08
C SER A 88 11.45 -3.30 0.89
N GLY A 89 11.76 -3.98 1.99
CA GLY A 89 12.85 -3.58 2.87
C GLY A 89 12.91 -4.40 4.15
N ARG A 90 13.79 -4.02 5.06
CA ARG A 90 13.91 -4.62 6.37
C ARG A 90 13.13 -3.81 7.40
N LEU A 91 12.37 -4.48 8.26
CA LEU A 91 11.69 -3.85 9.39
C LEU A 91 12.72 -3.41 10.43
N LYS A 92 12.78 -2.12 10.69
CA LYS A 92 13.55 -1.54 11.77
C LYS A 92 12.91 -1.85 13.11
N SER A 93 11.60 -1.63 13.20
CA SER A 93 10.83 -1.89 14.42
C SER A 93 9.35 -2.12 14.11
N VAL A 94 8.74 -3.03 14.87
CA VAL A 94 7.29 -3.18 14.99
C VAL A 94 6.90 -2.66 16.37
N LEU A 95 6.08 -1.61 16.41
CA LEU A 95 5.83 -0.79 17.61
C LEU A 95 4.63 -1.26 18.43
N VAL A 96 3.95 -2.32 17.98
CA VAL A 96 2.73 -2.85 18.58
C VAL A 96 2.84 -4.37 18.77
N GLU A 97 2.07 -4.88 19.73
CA GLU A 97 1.94 -6.31 20.02
C GLU A 97 0.49 -6.79 19.78
N GLU A 98 0.33 -8.11 19.70
CA GLU A 98 -1.00 -8.73 19.55
C GLU A 98 -1.90 -8.37 20.75
N GLY A 99 -3.11 -7.93 20.47
CA GLY A 99 -4.08 -7.46 21.46
C GLY A 99 -4.06 -5.96 21.71
N ASP A 100 -3.04 -5.23 21.25
CA ASP A 100 -2.95 -3.78 21.45
C ASP A 100 -4.08 -3.05 20.73
N ARG A 101 -4.60 -2.00 21.39
CA ARG A 101 -5.54 -1.07 20.77
C ARG A 101 -4.80 -0.05 19.93
N ILE A 102 -5.26 0.14 18.72
CA ILE A 102 -4.66 1.04 17.73
C ILE A 102 -5.67 2.08 17.25
N ARG A 103 -5.14 3.24 16.81
CA ARG A 103 -5.92 4.33 16.24
C ARG A 103 -5.60 4.49 14.75
N ARG A 104 -6.56 4.97 14.01
CA ARG A 104 -6.36 5.35 12.60
C ARG A 104 -5.20 6.34 12.47
N GLY A 105 -4.29 6.10 11.53
CA GLY A 105 -3.08 6.89 11.30
C GLY A 105 -1.91 6.59 12.24
N GLN A 106 -2.10 5.79 13.29
CA GLN A 106 -1.02 5.38 14.20
C GLN A 106 0.03 4.57 13.44
N VAL A 107 1.31 4.86 13.68
CA VAL A 107 2.43 4.07 13.14
C VAL A 107 2.47 2.74 13.89
N LEU A 108 2.41 1.65 13.13
CA LEU A 108 2.44 0.28 13.64
C LEU A 108 3.81 -0.36 13.48
N ALA A 109 4.49 -0.05 12.39
CA ALA A 109 5.84 -0.53 12.10
C ALA A 109 6.60 0.50 11.26
N GLU A 110 7.93 0.41 11.29
CA GLU A 110 8.85 1.28 10.56
C GLU A 110 9.86 0.40 9.81
N LEU A 111 10.05 0.68 8.51
CA LEU A 111 11.16 0.12 7.73
C LEU A 111 12.48 0.83 8.06
N GLU A 112 13.61 0.19 7.74
CA GLU A 112 14.90 0.87 7.71
C GLU A 112 14.84 1.99 6.67
N ASN A 113 14.96 3.24 7.10
CA ASN A 113 14.64 4.42 6.29
C ASN A 113 15.73 5.48 6.27
N THR A 114 16.93 5.13 6.70
CA THR A 114 18.08 6.07 6.74
C THR A 114 18.36 6.68 5.37
N ASP A 115 18.30 5.86 4.31
CA ASP A 115 18.56 6.29 2.94
C ASP A 115 17.46 7.21 2.41
N TYR A 116 16.19 6.90 2.66
CA TYR A 116 15.04 7.74 2.31
C TYR A 116 15.09 9.10 3.00
N ARG A 117 15.50 9.11 4.27
CA ARG A 117 15.70 10.35 5.03
C ARG A 117 16.81 11.21 4.43
N ALA A 118 17.93 10.60 4.03
CA ALA A 118 19.04 11.30 3.36
C ALA A 118 18.58 11.87 2.01
N GLU A 119 17.75 11.14 1.25
CA GLU A 119 17.14 11.62 -0.01
C GLU A 119 16.29 12.87 0.22
N VAL A 120 15.45 12.89 1.27
CA VAL A 120 14.65 14.05 1.65
C VAL A 120 15.53 15.26 1.98
N GLU A 121 16.61 15.07 2.76
CA GLU A 121 17.52 16.18 3.11
C GLU A 121 18.27 16.70 1.89
N SER A 122 18.68 15.85 0.96
CA SER A 122 19.28 16.23 -0.32
C SER A 122 18.32 17.05 -1.19
N ALA A 123 17.06 16.59 -1.30
CA ALA A 123 16.04 17.33 -2.06
C ALA A 123 15.72 18.69 -1.42
N LYS A 124 15.67 18.80 -0.09
CA LYS A 124 15.54 20.08 0.61
C LYS A 124 16.68 21.05 0.29
N ALA A 125 17.92 20.56 0.30
CA ALA A 125 19.08 21.38 -0.05
C ALA A 125 18.97 21.88 -1.49
N THR A 126 18.47 21.06 -2.41
CA THR A 126 18.22 21.45 -3.80
C THR A 126 17.18 22.57 -3.91
N VAL A 127 16.07 22.49 -3.16
CA VAL A 127 15.06 23.56 -3.10
C VAL A 127 15.67 24.86 -2.62
N LEU A 128 16.46 24.83 -1.53
CA LEU A 128 17.12 26.03 -0.99
C LEU A 128 18.08 26.64 -2.02
N ALA A 129 18.82 25.81 -2.78
CA ALA A 129 19.70 26.30 -3.83
C ALA A 129 18.93 26.98 -4.97
N LYS A 130 17.79 26.40 -5.40
CA LYS A 130 16.94 27.01 -6.44
C LYS A 130 16.22 28.26 -5.96
N GLU A 131 15.81 28.33 -4.69
CA GLU A 131 15.28 29.56 -4.10
C GLU A 131 16.34 30.68 -4.07
N ALA A 132 17.58 30.35 -3.76
CA ALA A 132 18.67 31.34 -3.80
C ALA A 132 18.94 31.79 -5.23
N ALA A 133 18.88 30.89 -6.23
CA ALA A 133 19.03 31.23 -7.64
C ALA A 133 17.89 32.16 -8.12
N LEU A 134 16.64 31.86 -7.77
CA LEU A 134 15.50 32.73 -8.09
C LEU A 134 15.68 34.13 -7.46
N ARG A 135 16.04 34.19 -6.17
CA ARG A 135 16.32 35.48 -5.51
C ARG A 135 17.41 36.26 -6.21
N LYS A 136 18.47 35.58 -6.68
CA LYS A 136 19.53 36.23 -7.44
C LYS A 136 19.00 36.84 -8.74
N VAL A 137 18.17 36.10 -9.48
CA VAL A 137 17.55 36.59 -10.72
C VAL A 137 16.62 37.78 -10.44
N VAL A 138 15.71 37.65 -9.43
CA VAL A 138 14.77 38.73 -9.08
C VAL A 138 15.46 40.00 -8.59
N ASN A 139 16.54 39.86 -7.84
CA ASN A 139 17.28 41.02 -7.33
C ASN A 139 18.07 41.78 -8.43
N GLY A 140 18.30 41.13 -9.60
CA GLY A 140 19.03 41.73 -10.71
C GLY A 140 20.46 42.11 -10.38
N ALA A 141 20.95 43.23 -10.98
CA ALA A 141 22.29 43.74 -10.78
C ALA A 141 22.51 44.20 -9.32
N ARG A 142 23.74 44.07 -8.84
CA ARG A 142 24.12 44.53 -7.50
C ARG A 142 24.01 46.05 -7.41
N ARG A 143 23.75 46.56 -6.22
CA ARG A 143 23.70 48.01 -5.98
C ARG A 143 24.95 48.73 -6.48
N GLN A 144 26.12 48.15 -6.22
CA GLN A 144 27.39 48.70 -6.68
C GLN A 144 27.48 48.83 -8.21
N GLU A 145 27.02 47.82 -8.96
CA GLU A 145 26.99 47.82 -10.42
C GLU A 145 26.04 48.91 -10.96
N ARG A 146 24.90 49.12 -10.31
CA ARG A 146 23.97 50.21 -10.65
C ARG A 146 24.55 51.59 -10.33
N ASP A 147 25.19 51.72 -9.15
CA ASP A 147 25.81 52.96 -8.74
C ASP A 147 26.99 53.36 -9.69
N GLU A 148 27.78 52.37 -10.16
CA GLU A 148 28.86 52.56 -11.17
C GLU A 148 28.27 52.99 -12.51
N ALA A 149 27.24 52.30 -13.00
CA ALA A 149 26.59 52.70 -14.26
C ALA A 149 25.97 54.09 -14.17
N TRP A 150 25.36 54.46 -13.03
CA TRP A 150 24.84 55.79 -12.79
C TRP A 150 25.95 56.86 -12.77
N SER A 151 27.08 56.58 -12.13
CA SER A 151 28.24 57.50 -12.11
C SER A 151 28.76 57.76 -13.53
N SER A 152 28.77 56.75 -14.40
CA SER A 152 29.13 56.93 -15.82
C SER A 152 28.15 57.82 -16.58
N VAL A 153 26.83 57.74 -16.26
CA VAL A 153 25.83 58.67 -16.84
C VAL A 153 26.07 60.09 -16.41
N ASP A 154 26.37 60.34 -15.11
CA ASP A 154 26.66 61.68 -14.60
C ASP A 154 27.96 62.28 -15.20
N GLU A 155 29.02 61.50 -15.33
CA GLU A 155 30.25 61.90 -16.00
C GLU A 155 30.00 62.34 -17.44
N ASN A 156 29.33 61.49 -18.23
CA ASN A 156 29.04 61.78 -19.64
C ASN A 156 28.04 62.94 -19.80
N ARG A 157 27.14 63.15 -18.85
CA ARG A 157 26.24 64.32 -18.79
C ARG A 157 27.07 65.60 -18.65
N ALA A 158 28.01 65.67 -17.70
CA ALA A 158 28.83 66.81 -17.45
C ALA A 158 29.69 67.16 -18.72
N VAL A 159 30.24 66.15 -19.39
CA VAL A 159 30.99 66.31 -20.64
C VAL A 159 30.08 66.87 -21.75
N MET A 160 28.86 66.32 -21.88
CA MET A 160 27.89 66.80 -22.89
C MET A 160 27.50 68.27 -22.65
N GLU A 161 27.11 68.62 -21.41
CA GLU A 161 26.72 69.98 -21.05
C GLU A 161 27.86 70.99 -21.31
N ASN A 162 29.08 70.62 -20.97
CA ASN A 162 30.23 71.45 -21.29
C ASN A 162 30.46 71.63 -22.82
N ALA A 163 30.40 70.54 -23.58
CA ALA A 163 30.58 70.61 -25.04
C ALA A 163 29.44 71.42 -25.71
N GLN A 164 28.21 71.31 -25.23
CA GLN A 164 27.08 72.11 -25.72
C GLN A 164 27.25 73.60 -25.40
N SER A 165 27.69 73.91 -24.16
CA SER A 165 27.99 75.30 -23.79
C SER A 165 29.06 75.92 -24.61
N GLU A 166 30.14 75.18 -24.90
CA GLU A 166 31.18 75.65 -25.81
C GLU A 166 30.68 75.82 -27.22
N TRP A 167 29.89 74.90 -27.77
CA TRP A 167 29.30 75.03 -29.09
C TRP A 167 28.39 76.27 -29.17
N HIS A 168 27.50 76.52 -28.17
CA HIS A 168 26.69 77.74 -28.12
C HIS A 168 27.51 79.01 -28.08
N ARG A 169 28.61 79.06 -27.32
CA ARG A 169 29.55 80.19 -27.30
C ARG A 169 30.18 80.44 -28.65
N ARG A 170 30.59 79.37 -29.36
CA ARG A 170 31.17 79.45 -30.71
C ARG A 170 30.14 79.87 -31.75
N GLN A 171 28.90 79.50 -31.66
CA GLN A 171 27.81 80.00 -32.50
C GLN A 171 27.71 81.56 -32.44
N GLN A 172 27.76 82.11 -31.22
CA GLN A 172 27.73 83.57 -31.00
C GLN A 172 28.94 84.25 -31.62
N LEU A 173 30.13 83.70 -31.43
CA LEU A 173 31.34 84.21 -32.00
C LEU A 173 31.39 84.15 -33.56
N PHE A 174 30.85 83.13 -34.13
CA PHE A 174 30.69 82.98 -35.57
C PHE A 174 29.69 84.02 -36.12
N ALA A 175 28.56 84.21 -35.47
CA ALA A 175 27.60 85.24 -35.82
C ALA A 175 28.15 86.65 -35.73
N ALA A 176 29.17 86.88 -34.84
CA ALA A 176 29.91 88.10 -34.73
C ALA A 176 31.09 88.23 -35.74
N GLY A 177 31.31 87.18 -36.60
CA GLY A 177 32.39 87.14 -37.56
C GLY A 177 33.81 86.89 -37.01
N VAL A 178 33.95 86.40 -35.76
CA VAL A 178 35.20 86.24 -35.04
C VAL A 178 35.94 84.94 -35.35
N ILE A 179 35.16 83.84 -35.68
CA ILE A 179 35.75 82.53 -35.94
C ILE A 179 35.37 82.02 -37.35
N SER A 180 36.08 80.97 -37.81
CA SER A 180 35.86 80.35 -39.10
C SER A 180 34.70 79.37 -39.03
N ARG A 181 34.09 79.01 -40.15
CA ARG A 181 33.08 78.01 -40.27
C ARG A 181 33.58 76.60 -39.88
N GLU A 182 34.86 76.34 -40.23
CA GLU A 182 35.50 75.07 -39.86
C GLU A 182 35.63 74.88 -38.37
N ASP A 183 35.96 75.94 -37.62
CA ASP A 183 35.98 75.95 -36.17
C ASP A 183 34.59 75.67 -35.58
N LEU A 184 33.56 76.34 -36.09
CA LEU A 184 32.21 76.13 -35.65
C LEU A 184 31.79 74.66 -35.89
N ASP A 185 32.02 74.12 -37.07
CA ASP A 185 31.69 72.75 -37.46
C ASP A 185 32.46 71.69 -36.58
N ARG A 186 33.69 72.03 -36.12
CA ARG A 186 34.46 71.20 -35.21
C ARG A 186 33.74 71.07 -33.82
N TYR A 187 33.33 72.19 -33.22
CA TYR A 187 32.64 72.19 -31.93
C TYR A 187 31.27 71.63 -32.04
N ALA A 188 30.59 71.77 -33.18
CA ALA A 188 29.34 71.07 -33.43
C ALA A 188 29.50 69.54 -33.37
N ARG A 189 30.54 69.01 -34.07
CA ARG A 189 30.86 67.58 -34.03
C ARG A 189 31.26 67.11 -32.63
N GLU A 190 32.05 67.95 -31.88
CA GLU A 190 32.39 67.63 -30.49
C GLU A 190 31.14 67.52 -29.57
N ALA A 191 30.18 68.45 -29.73
CA ALA A 191 28.88 68.38 -28.97
C ALA A 191 28.04 67.21 -29.38
N ASP A 192 27.97 66.84 -30.68
CA ASP A 192 27.25 65.68 -31.14
C ASP A 192 27.85 64.35 -30.63
N VAL A 193 29.20 64.23 -30.62
CA VAL A 193 29.89 63.05 -30.05
C VAL A 193 29.66 62.96 -28.55
N ALA A 194 29.74 64.11 -27.83
CA ALA A 194 29.43 64.08 -26.38
C ALA A 194 27.98 63.69 -26.05
N ARG A 195 27.03 64.16 -26.87
CA ARG A 195 25.65 63.77 -26.76
C ARG A 195 25.44 62.25 -27.00
N ALA A 196 26.06 61.72 -28.03
CA ALA A 196 26.00 60.30 -28.34
C ALA A 196 26.59 59.45 -27.23
N LYS A 197 27.68 59.86 -26.59
CA LYS A 197 28.29 59.18 -25.44
C LYS A 197 27.37 59.19 -24.21
N TYR A 198 26.75 60.34 -23.93
CA TYR A 198 25.76 60.44 -22.86
C TYR A 198 24.56 59.48 -23.09
N GLN A 199 24.01 59.47 -24.30
CA GLN A 199 22.91 58.54 -24.65
C GLN A 199 23.34 57.08 -24.48
N ALA A 200 24.51 56.69 -24.94
CA ALA A 200 25.05 55.33 -24.75
C ALA A 200 25.22 54.98 -23.27
N ALA A 201 25.65 55.93 -22.42
CA ALA A 201 25.75 55.69 -20.97
C ALA A 201 24.36 55.51 -20.31
N VAL A 202 23.36 56.30 -20.74
CA VAL A 202 21.96 56.16 -20.28
C VAL A 202 21.39 54.82 -20.67
N GLU A 203 21.57 54.36 -21.92
CA GLU A 203 21.13 53.03 -22.35
C GLU A 203 21.84 51.91 -21.59
N GLN A 204 23.14 52.06 -21.35
CA GLN A 204 23.89 51.07 -20.55
C GLN A 204 23.38 51.01 -19.10
N HIS A 205 23.09 52.16 -18.48
CA HIS A 205 22.49 52.19 -17.15
C HIS A 205 21.13 51.53 -17.15
N SER A 206 20.28 51.81 -18.15
CA SER A 206 18.97 51.16 -18.28
C SER A 206 19.07 49.65 -18.37
N LEU A 207 20.06 49.13 -19.14
CA LEU A 207 20.29 47.67 -19.21
C LEU A 207 20.76 47.08 -17.87
N VAL A 208 21.46 47.81 -17.03
CA VAL A 208 21.92 47.37 -15.70
C VAL A 208 20.80 47.49 -14.68
N ASP A 209 19.96 48.54 -14.77
CA ASP A 209 18.86 48.79 -13.83
C ASP A 209 17.59 48.00 -14.18
N ASP A 210 17.50 47.49 -15.40
CA ASP A 210 16.38 46.67 -15.84
C ASP A 210 16.34 45.38 -15.00
N ASN A 211 15.16 45.06 -14.50
CA ASN A 211 14.92 43.81 -13.78
C ASN A 211 15.22 42.63 -14.70
N ALA A 212 15.57 41.50 -14.09
CA ALA A 212 15.77 40.25 -14.82
C ALA A 212 14.67 40.05 -15.86
N ARG A 213 15.06 39.62 -17.05
CA ARG A 213 14.13 39.31 -18.13
C ARG A 213 13.04 38.36 -17.61
N GLU A 214 11.81 38.58 -18.05
CA GLU A 214 10.67 37.74 -17.62
C GLU A 214 10.93 36.27 -17.93
N GLU A 215 11.65 35.95 -19.01
CA GLU A 215 12.03 34.60 -19.38
C GLU A 215 12.97 33.96 -18.36
N ASP A 216 13.99 34.72 -17.89
CA ASP A 216 14.95 34.23 -16.90
C ASP A 216 14.29 33.97 -15.55
N ARG A 217 13.36 34.86 -15.18
CA ARG A 217 12.54 34.69 -13.98
C ARG A 217 11.64 33.49 -14.09
N SER A 218 10.90 33.34 -15.20
CA SER A 218 10.02 32.21 -15.45
C SER A 218 10.78 30.88 -15.44
N LEU A 219 11.98 30.84 -16.00
CA LEU A 219 12.86 29.68 -15.95
C LEU A 219 13.27 29.33 -14.51
N ALA A 220 13.71 30.34 -13.74
CA ALA A 220 14.10 30.11 -12.34
C ALA A 220 12.92 29.67 -11.45
N GLU A 221 11.71 30.21 -11.71
CA GLU A 221 10.48 29.79 -11.04
C GLU A 221 10.12 28.33 -11.40
N ALA A 222 10.22 27.95 -12.68
CA ALA A 222 9.99 26.58 -13.13
C ALA A 222 11.01 25.59 -12.51
N ASP A 223 12.27 25.98 -12.45
CA ASP A 223 13.32 25.19 -11.81
C ASP A 223 13.04 24.97 -10.31
N LEU A 224 12.62 26.03 -9.62
CA LEU A 224 12.21 25.92 -8.20
C LEU A 224 11.01 25.01 -8.03
N GLN A 225 10.02 25.11 -8.89
CA GLN A 225 8.85 24.24 -8.85
C GLN A 225 9.20 22.77 -9.09
N LEU A 226 10.12 22.50 -10.02
CA LEU A 226 10.65 21.16 -10.25
C LEU A 226 11.32 20.60 -8.99
N ALA A 227 12.19 21.39 -8.36
CA ALA A 227 12.87 20.99 -7.13
C ALA A 227 11.89 20.72 -5.97
N LYS A 228 10.82 21.53 -5.83
CA LYS A 228 9.76 21.31 -4.85
C LYS A 228 8.98 20.01 -5.13
N SER A 229 8.73 19.69 -6.38
CA SER A 229 8.08 18.43 -6.77
C SER A 229 8.95 17.22 -6.44
N GLN A 230 10.26 17.30 -6.66
CA GLN A 230 11.22 16.26 -6.29
C GLN A 230 11.30 16.07 -4.77
N LEU A 231 11.25 17.17 -4.00
CA LEU A 231 11.18 17.07 -2.54
C LEU A 231 9.89 16.38 -2.08
N ALA A 232 8.75 16.73 -2.68
CA ALA A 232 7.47 16.09 -2.34
C ALA A 232 7.49 14.58 -2.66
N GLU A 233 8.12 14.18 -3.77
CA GLU A 233 8.32 12.78 -4.12
C GLU A 233 9.20 12.04 -3.10
N ALA A 234 10.34 12.61 -2.72
CA ALA A 234 11.22 12.05 -1.70
C ALA A 234 10.52 11.93 -0.34
N GLN A 235 9.74 12.94 0.05
CA GLN A 235 8.92 12.90 1.26
C GLN A 235 7.86 11.79 1.22
N ALA A 236 7.16 11.65 0.10
CA ALA A 236 6.17 10.59 -0.07
C ALA A 236 6.79 9.19 0.02
N ARG A 237 7.99 8.99 -0.54
CA ARG A 237 8.73 7.72 -0.39
C ARG A 237 9.14 7.49 1.06
N TYR A 238 9.61 8.50 1.75
CA TYR A 238 9.97 8.42 3.17
C TYR A 238 8.74 8.10 4.04
N GLU A 239 7.58 8.73 3.81
CA GLU A 239 6.34 8.42 4.52
C GLU A 239 5.87 6.97 4.31
N LYS A 240 6.10 6.39 3.14
CA LYS A 240 5.80 4.98 2.85
C LYS A 240 6.63 3.98 3.66
N THR A 241 7.71 4.43 4.29
CA THR A 241 8.49 3.59 5.21
C THR A 241 7.79 3.38 6.56
N PHE A 242 6.75 4.17 6.87
CA PHE A 242 5.95 4.03 8.07
C PHE A 242 4.65 3.30 7.76
N ILE A 243 4.49 2.12 8.31
CA ILE A 243 3.29 1.31 8.16
C ILE A 243 2.27 1.80 9.18
N ARG A 244 1.14 2.33 8.70
CA ARG A 244 0.11 2.98 9.54
C ARG A 244 -1.21 2.23 9.51
N SER A 245 -1.98 2.34 10.60
CA SER A 245 -3.33 1.77 10.66
C SER A 245 -4.32 2.60 9.83
N PRO A 246 -5.11 1.97 8.92
CA PRO A 246 -6.19 2.65 8.20
C PRO A 246 -7.47 2.82 9.04
N ILE A 247 -7.60 2.11 10.18
CA ILE A 247 -8.79 2.10 11.04
C ILE A 247 -8.44 2.24 12.52
N ASP A 248 -9.43 2.55 13.35
CA ASP A 248 -9.40 2.30 14.79
C ASP A 248 -9.73 0.82 15.04
N GLY A 249 -8.99 0.15 15.93
CA GLY A 249 -9.21 -1.26 16.19
C GLY A 249 -8.20 -1.87 17.14
N SER A 250 -7.88 -3.13 16.92
CA SER A 250 -6.88 -3.87 17.67
C SER A 250 -6.00 -4.71 16.73
N VAL A 251 -4.78 -4.98 17.15
CA VAL A 251 -3.87 -5.89 16.48
C VAL A 251 -4.33 -7.33 16.76
N LEU A 252 -4.69 -8.06 15.70
CA LEU A 252 -5.15 -9.44 15.79
C LEU A 252 -3.99 -10.42 15.70
N ARG A 253 -3.02 -10.10 14.81
CA ARG A 253 -1.86 -10.96 14.58
C ARG A 253 -0.66 -10.16 14.11
N LYS A 254 0.52 -10.56 14.60
CA LYS A 254 1.83 -10.05 14.19
C LYS A 254 2.53 -11.13 13.36
N HIS A 255 2.73 -10.85 12.08
CA HIS A 255 3.34 -11.82 11.15
C HIS A 255 4.85 -11.70 11.10
N HIS A 256 5.39 -10.48 11.26
CA HIS A 256 6.82 -10.20 11.19
C HIS A 256 7.34 -9.53 12.45
N ARG A 257 8.63 -9.73 12.69
CA ARG A 257 9.37 -9.20 13.84
C ARG A 257 10.39 -8.15 13.39
N ASN A 258 10.95 -7.45 14.38
CA ASN A 258 12.03 -6.50 14.15
C ASN A 258 13.21 -7.18 13.45
N GLY A 259 13.77 -6.56 12.42
CA GLY A 259 14.89 -7.05 11.65
C GLY A 259 14.56 -8.00 10.51
N GLU A 260 13.32 -8.46 10.39
CA GLU A 260 12.88 -9.29 9.26
C GLU A 260 12.69 -8.45 7.99
N SER A 261 12.87 -9.08 6.84
CA SER A 261 12.64 -8.45 5.54
C SER A 261 11.20 -8.68 5.10
N VAL A 262 10.59 -7.64 4.56
CA VAL A 262 9.25 -7.66 3.99
C VAL A 262 9.28 -7.30 2.52
N SER A 263 8.35 -7.86 1.76
CA SER A 263 8.28 -7.68 0.32
C SER A 263 6.94 -7.04 -0.09
N ASN A 264 7.02 -6.08 -1.01
CA ASN A 264 5.85 -5.51 -1.69
C ASN A 264 5.55 -6.30 -2.98
N SER A 265 5.50 -7.64 -2.91
CA SER A 265 5.17 -8.47 -4.07
C SER A 265 3.65 -8.62 -4.21
N SER A 266 3.12 -8.31 -5.38
CA SER A 266 1.72 -8.56 -5.71
C SER A 266 1.37 -10.05 -5.86
N THR A 267 2.39 -10.90 -6.08
CA THR A 267 2.20 -12.34 -6.34
C THR A 267 1.98 -13.13 -5.05
N VAL A 268 2.67 -12.74 -3.97
CA VAL A 268 2.52 -13.39 -2.65
C VAL A 268 2.31 -12.29 -1.63
N PRO A 269 1.10 -12.17 -1.06
CA PRO A 269 0.84 -11.20 0.00
C PRO A 269 1.73 -11.48 1.21
N ASP A 270 2.48 -10.46 1.65
CA ASP A 270 3.39 -10.52 2.79
C ASP A 270 2.94 -9.49 3.87
N PRO A 271 1.88 -9.81 4.63
CA PRO A 271 1.35 -8.89 5.63
C PRO A 271 2.29 -8.80 6.82
N VAL A 272 2.55 -7.59 7.30
CA VAL A 272 3.30 -7.34 8.54
C VAL A 272 2.43 -7.59 9.76
N LEU A 273 1.18 -7.13 9.70
CA LEU A 273 0.19 -7.23 10.77
C LEU A 273 -1.20 -7.56 10.21
N THR A 274 -2.03 -8.23 11.00
CA THR A 274 -3.47 -8.28 10.78
C THR A 274 -4.15 -7.49 11.89
N ILE A 275 -5.06 -6.59 11.51
CA ILE A 275 -5.82 -5.75 12.44
C ILE A 275 -7.31 -5.91 12.20
N GLY A 276 -8.14 -5.54 13.20
CA GLY A 276 -9.60 -5.58 13.08
C GLY A 276 -10.28 -4.70 14.14
N ASP A 277 -11.49 -4.23 13.80
CA ASP A 277 -12.36 -3.55 14.77
C ASP A 277 -13.15 -4.60 15.56
N ARG A 278 -12.82 -4.75 16.84
CA ARG A 278 -13.42 -5.70 17.78
C ARG A 278 -14.47 -5.08 18.69
N LYS A 279 -14.96 -3.87 18.40
CA LYS A 279 -16.04 -3.26 19.20
C LYS A 279 -17.30 -4.11 19.16
N THR A 280 -17.60 -4.66 18.00
CA THR A 280 -18.67 -5.61 17.76
C THR A 280 -18.07 -6.81 17.01
N LEU A 281 -18.43 -8.01 17.39
CA LEU A 281 -18.00 -9.21 16.67
C LEU A 281 -19.11 -9.64 15.71
N ARG A 282 -18.68 -10.22 14.60
CA ARG A 282 -19.58 -10.85 13.63
C ARG A 282 -19.29 -12.33 13.53
N VAL A 283 -20.29 -13.08 13.10
CA VAL A 283 -20.13 -14.49 12.76
C VAL A 283 -20.48 -14.65 11.29
N ARG A 284 -19.51 -15.11 10.51
CA ARG A 284 -19.72 -15.52 9.13
C ARG A 284 -20.21 -16.96 9.14
N MET A 285 -21.40 -17.18 8.61
CA MET A 285 -22.07 -18.47 8.58
C MET A 285 -22.19 -18.97 7.15
N ASP A 286 -22.05 -20.28 6.98
CA ASP A 286 -22.18 -20.98 5.71
C ASP A 286 -23.57 -21.65 5.64
N VAL A 287 -24.58 -20.89 5.22
CA VAL A 287 -25.97 -21.40 5.09
C VAL A 287 -26.07 -22.31 3.88
N ASP A 288 -26.53 -23.52 4.07
CA ASP A 288 -26.77 -24.51 3.00
C ASP A 288 -27.84 -24.01 2.00
N GLU A 289 -27.67 -24.35 0.71
CA GLU A 289 -28.59 -23.99 -0.38
C GLU A 289 -30.05 -24.37 -0.06
N THR A 290 -30.28 -25.44 0.68
CA THR A 290 -31.61 -25.94 1.06
C THR A 290 -32.32 -25.03 2.07
N ASP A 291 -31.58 -24.26 2.86
CA ASP A 291 -32.11 -23.39 3.92
C ASP A 291 -32.11 -21.90 3.56
N VAL A 292 -31.55 -21.53 2.40
CA VAL A 292 -31.45 -20.12 1.94
C VAL A 292 -32.79 -19.40 1.96
N SER A 293 -33.89 -20.09 1.58
CA SER A 293 -35.23 -19.49 1.52
C SER A 293 -35.79 -19.07 2.88
N LYS A 294 -35.24 -19.63 3.96
CA LYS A 294 -35.69 -19.43 5.35
C LYS A 294 -34.91 -18.33 6.06
N VAL A 295 -33.80 -17.87 5.50
CA VAL A 295 -32.88 -16.89 6.14
C VAL A 295 -33.14 -15.51 5.60
N ARG A 296 -33.31 -14.53 6.49
CA ARG A 296 -33.54 -13.12 6.14
C ARG A 296 -32.77 -12.19 7.07
N ALA A 297 -32.39 -11.02 6.58
CA ALA A 297 -31.85 -9.98 7.42
C ALA A 297 -32.85 -9.50 8.46
N GLY A 298 -32.38 -9.24 9.67
CA GLY A 298 -33.21 -8.86 10.82
C GLY A 298 -33.60 -10.00 11.73
N GLN A 299 -33.45 -11.26 11.32
CA GLN A 299 -33.77 -12.42 12.16
C GLN A 299 -32.84 -12.49 13.38
N LYS A 300 -33.40 -12.87 14.51
CA LYS A 300 -32.66 -13.13 15.74
C LYS A 300 -31.87 -14.43 15.60
N ALA A 301 -30.62 -14.41 16.03
CA ALA A 301 -29.75 -15.57 16.01
C ALA A 301 -28.96 -15.68 17.32
N TYR A 302 -28.50 -16.85 17.65
CA TYR A 302 -27.49 -17.02 18.69
C TYR A 302 -26.44 -18.01 18.24
N VAL A 303 -25.24 -17.84 18.80
CA VAL A 303 -24.13 -18.76 18.54
C VAL A 303 -23.68 -19.45 19.81
N THR A 304 -23.20 -20.68 19.68
CA THR A 304 -22.57 -21.47 20.73
C THR A 304 -21.19 -21.90 20.27
N ALA A 305 -20.28 -22.08 21.20
CA ALA A 305 -18.96 -22.62 20.92
C ALA A 305 -18.58 -23.65 21.97
N ASP A 306 -17.99 -24.76 21.58
CA ASP A 306 -17.60 -25.85 22.48
C ASP A 306 -16.69 -25.36 23.62
N ALA A 307 -15.80 -24.40 23.31
CA ALA A 307 -14.91 -23.80 24.30
C ALA A 307 -15.64 -23.05 25.44
N PHE A 308 -16.90 -22.64 25.22
CA PHE A 308 -17.71 -21.88 26.17
C PHE A 308 -18.95 -22.70 26.69
N GLY A 309 -18.98 -23.98 26.40
CA GLY A 309 -20.01 -24.90 26.84
C GLY A 309 -21.40 -24.54 26.33
N LYS A 310 -22.39 -24.39 27.23
CA LYS A 310 -23.77 -24.09 26.87
C LYS A 310 -24.12 -22.59 26.77
N GLN A 311 -23.14 -21.72 26.88
CA GLN A 311 -23.34 -20.26 26.80
C GLN A 311 -23.83 -19.87 25.40
N LYS A 312 -24.88 -19.08 25.34
CA LYS A 312 -25.46 -18.55 24.11
C LYS A 312 -25.04 -17.07 23.96
N PHE A 313 -24.48 -16.74 22.78
CA PHE A 313 -24.14 -15.37 22.43
C PHE A 313 -25.17 -14.89 21.40
N TRP A 314 -25.95 -13.90 21.78
CA TRP A 314 -27.07 -13.43 20.98
C TRP A 314 -26.61 -12.41 19.94
N GLY A 315 -27.37 -12.29 18.85
CA GLY A 315 -27.15 -11.38 17.78
C GLY A 315 -28.27 -11.36 16.75
N TYR A 316 -28.06 -10.66 15.66
CA TYR A 316 -29.02 -10.52 14.57
C TYR A 316 -28.35 -10.74 13.22
N VAL A 317 -29.07 -11.33 12.27
CA VAL A 317 -28.67 -11.47 10.89
C VAL A 317 -28.64 -10.08 10.26
N VAL A 318 -27.43 -9.57 9.94
CA VAL A 318 -27.26 -8.22 9.34
C VAL A 318 -27.14 -8.26 7.82
N ARG A 319 -26.61 -9.36 7.28
CA ARG A 319 -26.44 -9.52 5.83
C ARG A 319 -26.64 -10.96 5.41
N VAL A 320 -27.40 -11.14 4.37
CA VAL A 320 -27.54 -12.41 3.64
C VAL A 320 -26.89 -12.24 2.29
N GLY A 321 -25.96 -13.11 1.92
CA GLY A 321 -25.27 -13.09 0.64
C GLY A 321 -26.25 -13.15 -0.54
N GLN A 322 -25.77 -12.75 -1.70
CA GLN A 322 -26.58 -12.82 -2.94
C GLN A 322 -26.03 -13.83 -3.95
N GLN A 323 -24.88 -14.43 -3.64
CA GLN A 323 -24.22 -15.39 -4.51
C GLN A 323 -23.86 -16.65 -3.71
N LEU A 324 -24.18 -17.80 -4.27
CA LEU A 324 -23.74 -19.07 -3.74
C LEU A 324 -22.26 -19.30 -4.06
N GLY A 325 -21.51 -19.71 -3.05
CA GLY A 325 -20.07 -19.98 -3.13
C GLY A 325 -19.70 -21.38 -2.61
N PRO A 326 -18.42 -21.73 -2.67
CA PRO A 326 -17.92 -22.92 -2.02
C PRO A 326 -17.95 -22.75 -0.49
N LYS A 327 -18.03 -23.84 0.25
CA LYS A 327 -18.05 -23.85 1.71
C LYS A 327 -16.74 -23.32 2.30
N ASN A 328 -16.81 -22.35 3.20
CA ASN A 328 -15.65 -21.70 3.84
C ASN A 328 -15.22 -22.44 5.12
N VAL A 329 -16.15 -22.97 5.88
CA VAL A 329 -15.89 -23.73 7.10
C VAL A 329 -15.89 -25.21 6.75
N ARG A 330 -14.71 -25.83 6.71
CA ARG A 330 -14.58 -27.29 6.51
C ARG A 330 -14.59 -27.98 7.86
N THR A 331 -15.41 -29.01 7.98
CA THR A 331 -15.42 -29.92 9.12
C THR A 331 -14.47 -31.07 8.79
N ASP A 332 -13.70 -31.58 9.76
CA ASP A 332 -12.79 -32.71 9.55
C ASP A 332 -13.53 -34.08 9.54
N GLU A 333 -14.84 -34.09 9.32
CA GLU A 333 -15.64 -35.31 9.25
C GLU A 333 -15.56 -35.97 7.86
N PRO A 334 -15.22 -37.28 7.80
CA PRO A 334 -14.99 -37.98 6.52
C PRO A 334 -16.26 -38.13 5.63
N THR A 335 -17.43 -37.84 6.19
CA THR A 335 -18.74 -38.01 5.53
C THR A 335 -19.31 -36.72 4.95
N GLU A 336 -18.58 -35.60 5.11
CA GLU A 336 -19.03 -34.30 4.62
C GLU A 336 -18.98 -34.22 3.09
N ARG A 337 -20.10 -33.89 2.46
CA ARG A 337 -20.18 -33.67 1.01
C ARG A 337 -19.40 -32.39 0.67
N VAL A 338 -18.30 -32.53 -0.04
CA VAL A 338 -17.39 -31.43 -0.42
C VAL A 338 -18.00 -30.47 -1.48
N ASP A 339 -19.14 -30.86 -2.09
CA ASP A 339 -19.72 -30.15 -3.25
C ASP A 339 -21.01 -29.38 -2.88
N THR A 340 -21.20 -29.03 -1.63
CA THR A 340 -22.37 -28.26 -1.20
C THR A 340 -22.12 -26.78 -1.41
N LYS A 341 -22.98 -26.11 -2.16
CA LYS A 341 -22.97 -24.65 -2.32
C LYS A 341 -23.58 -24.02 -1.08
N ILE A 342 -22.98 -22.95 -0.62
CA ILE A 342 -23.41 -22.21 0.55
C ILE A 342 -23.71 -20.75 0.21
N LEU A 343 -24.57 -20.14 1.01
CA LEU A 343 -24.81 -18.72 1.02
C LEU A 343 -24.17 -18.10 2.27
N GLU A 344 -23.18 -17.22 2.06
CA GLU A 344 -22.55 -16.52 3.16
C GLU A 344 -23.57 -15.59 3.85
N THR A 345 -23.71 -15.73 5.15
CA THR A 345 -24.60 -14.91 5.96
C THR A 345 -23.85 -14.37 7.16
N LEU A 346 -24.03 -13.09 7.48
CA LEU A 346 -23.38 -12.45 8.62
C LEU A 346 -24.38 -12.20 9.73
N VAL A 347 -24.02 -12.65 10.93
CA VAL A 347 -24.69 -12.31 12.19
C VAL A 347 -23.81 -11.34 12.97
N GLU A 348 -24.36 -10.23 13.40
CA GLU A 348 -23.70 -9.29 14.30
C GLU A 348 -24.10 -9.63 15.73
N LEU A 349 -23.10 -9.89 16.57
CA LEU A 349 -23.30 -10.24 17.98
C LEU A 349 -23.55 -8.99 18.83
N GLU A 350 -24.22 -9.16 19.96
CA GLU A 350 -24.45 -8.07 20.90
C GLU A 350 -23.12 -7.45 21.37
N PRO A 351 -23.08 -6.11 21.52
CA PRO A 351 -21.87 -5.42 21.98
C PRO A 351 -21.40 -5.95 23.34
N GLY A 352 -20.08 -6.06 23.49
CA GLY A 352 -19.47 -6.60 24.72
C GLY A 352 -19.24 -8.11 24.71
N THR A 353 -19.65 -8.81 23.67
CA THR A 353 -19.32 -10.24 23.48
C THR A 353 -17.82 -10.39 23.29
N GLN A 354 -17.19 -11.28 24.08
CA GLN A 354 -15.76 -11.57 24.01
C GLN A 354 -15.55 -13.00 23.54
N LEU A 355 -15.31 -13.16 22.25
CA LEU A 355 -14.92 -14.42 21.63
C LEU A 355 -13.60 -14.22 20.89
N PRO A 356 -12.72 -15.23 20.83
CA PRO A 356 -11.53 -15.17 19.99
C PRO A 356 -11.89 -15.08 18.50
N ASP A 357 -11.16 -14.24 17.75
CA ASP A 357 -11.31 -14.18 16.30
C ASP A 357 -10.86 -15.51 15.68
N GLY A 358 -11.54 -15.93 14.64
CA GLY A 358 -11.30 -17.23 14.00
C GLY A 358 -11.91 -18.44 14.73
N LEU A 359 -12.56 -18.25 15.89
CA LEU A 359 -13.21 -19.32 16.62
C LEU A 359 -14.34 -19.94 15.77
N ARG A 360 -14.36 -21.26 15.69
CA ARG A 360 -15.49 -22.00 15.13
C ARG A 360 -16.66 -21.96 16.09
N VAL A 361 -17.85 -21.74 15.57
CA VAL A 361 -19.09 -21.66 16.34
C VAL A 361 -20.22 -22.34 15.58
N ASP A 362 -21.17 -22.84 16.31
CA ASP A 362 -22.45 -23.28 15.76
C ASP A 362 -23.48 -22.15 15.95
N ALA A 363 -23.98 -21.66 14.84
CA ALA A 363 -24.95 -20.57 14.81
C ALA A 363 -26.35 -21.13 14.58
N PHE A 364 -27.33 -20.58 15.31
CA PHE A 364 -28.72 -20.97 15.25
C PHE A 364 -29.55 -19.74 14.90
N ILE A 365 -30.21 -19.80 13.75
CA ILE A 365 -31.12 -18.75 13.30
C ILE A 365 -32.54 -19.12 13.77
N VAL A 366 -33.21 -18.16 14.40
CA VAL A 366 -34.60 -18.30 14.87
C VAL A 366 -35.52 -17.86 13.75
N PRO A 367 -36.35 -18.73 13.18
CA PRO A 367 -37.31 -18.35 12.15
C PRO A 367 -38.33 -17.32 12.66
N ASP A 368 -38.81 -16.45 11.77
CA ASP A 368 -39.83 -15.45 12.08
C ASP A 368 -41.11 -16.12 12.59
N GLY A 369 -41.58 -15.67 13.76
CA GLY A 369 -42.80 -16.18 14.36
C GLY A 369 -42.63 -17.21 15.49
N SER A 370 -41.38 -17.55 15.85
CA SER A 370 -41.09 -18.38 17.01
C SER A 370 -40.72 -17.54 18.22
N GLU A 371 -41.58 -17.50 19.26
CA GLU A 371 -41.18 -16.98 20.58
C GLU A 371 -40.18 -17.95 21.21
N VAL A 372 -38.96 -17.49 21.38
CA VAL A 372 -37.96 -18.21 22.17
C VAL A 372 -38.38 -18.08 23.63
N ALA A 373 -38.96 -19.13 24.19
CA ALA A 373 -39.27 -19.17 25.62
C ALA A 373 -38.01 -18.87 26.43
N ALA A 374 -38.05 -17.80 27.22
CA ALA A 374 -36.99 -17.44 28.13
C ALA A 374 -36.76 -18.61 29.09
N VAL A 375 -35.58 -19.20 29.05
CA VAL A 375 -35.16 -20.17 30.06
C VAL A 375 -35.04 -19.42 31.37
N PRO A 376 -35.77 -19.79 32.44
CA PRO A 376 -35.66 -19.16 33.74
C PRO A 376 -34.22 -19.36 34.24
N GLU A 377 -33.56 -18.29 34.64
CA GLU A 377 -32.30 -18.34 35.37
C GLU A 377 -32.51 -19.14 36.65
N GLY A 378 -32.00 -20.36 36.67
CA GLY A 378 -31.94 -21.17 37.86
C GLY A 378 -31.02 -20.56 38.90
N ARG A 379 -31.60 -20.31 40.06
CA ARG A 379 -30.93 -19.89 41.30
C ARG A 379 -29.76 -20.79 41.70
#